data_437714d92be6830140765559d0db688d
#
_entry.id   437714d92be6830140765559d0db688d
#
_cell.length_a   1.000
_cell.length_b   1.000
_cell.length_c   1.000
_cell.angle_alpha   90.00
_cell.angle_beta   90.00
_cell.angle_gamma   90.00
#
_symmetry.space_group_name_H-M   'P 1'
#
loop_
_entity.id
_entity.type
_entity.pdbx_description
1 polymer ?
#
loop_
_entity_poly.entity_id
_entity_poly.type
_entity_poly.pdbx_seq_one_letter_code
_entity_poly.pdbx_strand_id
1 'polypeptide(L)'
;MEVRTDRSFLLPVAPATLWAHVSRVEHFQDWWPWLRRFDGRALAADQRWGCTVQPPLPYQVRFTIDLDEVEAPVSARGTVSGDIEGWAQLRIGPHVEGSDVRLTAELAPTNGFLRVAGRLAAPVVRFGHDWVLDAAVRQFRERAL
;
A
#
# COMPACT_ATOMS: atom_id res chain seq x y z
N MET A 1 9.38 -16.71 4.08
CA MET A 1 7.94 -16.49 3.86
C MET A 1 7.75 -15.39 2.83
N GLU A 2 6.89 -15.59 1.89
CA GLU A 2 6.50 -14.56 0.93
C GLU A 2 5.01 -14.28 1.06
N VAL A 3 4.63 -13.02 1.04
CA VAL A 3 3.22 -12.61 1.08
C VAL A 3 2.85 -12.03 -0.27
N ARG A 4 1.87 -12.66 -0.92
CA ARG A 4 1.32 -12.19 -2.19
C ARG A 4 0.01 -11.46 -1.94
N THR A 5 -0.15 -10.34 -2.62
CA THR A 5 -1.38 -9.54 -2.60
C THR A 5 -1.93 -9.49 -4.01
N ASP A 6 -3.21 -9.79 -4.13
CA ASP A 6 -3.97 -9.57 -5.36
C ASP A 6 -5.41 -9.25 -4.95
N ARG A 7 -5.74 -7.98 -4.89
CA ARG A 7 -7.05 -7.51 -4.46
C ARG A 7 -7.64 -6.57 -5.47
N SER A 8 -8.93 -6.73 -5.74
CA SER A 8 -9.70 -5.85 -6.60
C SER A 8 -10.89 -5.31 -5.83
N PHE A 9 -11.20 -4.04 -6.05
CA PHE A 9 -12.34 -3.39 -5.42
C PHE A 9 -12.85 -2.24 -6.27
N LEU A 10 -14.09 -1.85 -6.04
CA LEU A 10 -14.75 -0.76 -6.76
C LEU A 10 -14.78 0.50 -5.89
N LEU A 11 -14.49 1.64 -6.52
CA LEU A 11 -14.63 2.94 -5.88
C LEU A 11 -15.58 3.82 -6.71
N PRO A 12 -16.43 4.63 -6.06
CA PRO A 12 -17.55 5.30 -6.74
C PRO A 12 -17.17 6.62 -7.41
N VAL A 13 -15.96 6.71 -7.96
CA VAL A 13 -15.47 7.90 -8.68
C VAL A 13 -14.72 7.46 -9.94
N ALA A 14 -14.75 8.31 -10.96
CA ALA A 14 -14.06 8.05 -12.23
C ALA A 14 -12.54 7.95 -12.04
N PRO A 15 -11.81 7.22 -12.91
CA PRO A 15 -10.37 7.03 -12.76
C PRO A 15 -9.55 8.31 -12.61
N ALA A 16 -9.81 9.33 -13.39
CA ALA A 16 -9.07 10.60 -13.29
C ALA A 16 -9.31 11.29 -11.93
N THR A 17 -10.54 11.25 -11.42
CA THR A 17 -10.89 11.80 -10.10
C THR A 17 -10.24 10.99 -8.99
N LEU A 18 -10.28 9.67 -9.10
CA LEU A 18 -9.64 8.77 -8.14
C LEU A 18 -8.13 9.02 -8.10
N TRP A 19 -7.49 9.12 -9.25
CA TRP A 19 -6.05 9.40 -9.34
C TRP A 19 -5.70 10.72 -8.67
N ALA A 20 -6.51 11.76 -8.87
CA ALA A 20 -6.30 13.05 -8.22
C ALA A 20 -6.35 12.93 -6.69
N HIS A 21 -7.28 12.13 -6.15
CA HIS A 21 -7.34 11.88 -4.71
C HIS A 21 -6.14 11.08 -4.19
N VAL A 22 -5.78 9.98 -4.85
CA VAL A 22 -4.64 9.13 -4.47
C VAL A 22 -3.31 9.89 -4.57
N SER A 23 -3.23 10.90 -5.44
CA SER A 23 -2.03 11.72 -5.61
C SER A 23 -1.81 12.72 -4.49
N ARG A 24 -2.78 12.91 -3.60
CA ARG A 24 -2.66 13.79 -2.43
C ARG A 24 -1.88 13.10 -1.32
N VAL A 25 -0.61 12.85 -1.56
CA VAL A 25 0.25 12.08 -0.64
C VAL A 25 0.42 12.77 0.71
N GLU A 26 0.27 14.10 0.77
CA GLU A 26 0.29 14.90 2.01
C GLU A 26 -0.85 14.56 2.96
N HIS A 27 -1.90 13.91 2.48
CA HIS A 27 -3.04 13.48 3.29
C HIS A 27 -3.00 12.03 3.72
N PHE A 28 -2.02 11.26 3.28
CA PHE A 28 -1.97 9.82 3.57
C PHE A 28 -2.04 9.51 5.06
N GLN A 29 -1.31 10.24 5.89
CA GLN A 29 -1.33 10.03 7.34
C GLN A 29 -2.64 10.48 7.99
N ASP A 30 -3.37 11.40 7.37
CA ASP A 30 -4.70 11.81 7.83
C ASP A 30 -5.73 10.70 7.60
N TRP A 31 -5.63 10.00 6.47
CA TRP A 31 -6.51 8.89 6.13
C TRP A 31 -6.16 7.63 6.90
N TRP A 32 -4.84 7.39 7.11
CA TRP A 32 -4.26 6.13 7.59
C TRP A 32 -3.42 6.36 8.85
N PRO A 33 -4.05 6.30 10.04
CA PRO A 33 -3.30 6.50 11.30
C PRO A 33 -2.29 5.40 11.60
N TRP A 34 -2.45 4.19 11.02
CA TRP A 34 -1.47 3.12 11.10
C TRP A 34 -0.20 3.40 10.28
N LEU A 35 -0.22 4.37 9.38
CA LEU A 35 0.95 4.88 8.67
C LEU A 35 1.64 5.91 9.59
N ARG A 36 2.54 5.42 10.43
CA ARG A 36 3.16 6.20 11.50
C ARG A 36 4.17 7.22 11.01
N ARG A 37 4.89 6.91 9.93
CA ARG A 37 5.82 7.81 9.27
C ARG A 37 5.65 7.69 7.76
N PHE A 38 5.69 8.84 7.11
CA PHE A 38 5.62 8.93 5.67
C PHE A 38 6.30 10.20 5.20
N ASP A 39 7.27 10.09 4.28
CA ASP A 39 8.00 11.24 3.76
C ASP A 39 7.83 11.44 2.26
N GLY A 40 6.87 10.78 1.63
CA GLY A 40 6.57 10.95 0.21
C GLY A 40 6.09 12.36 -0.11
N ARG A 41 6.47 12.87 -1.28
CA ARG A 41 6.13 14.23 -1.73
C ARG A 41 5.22 14.26 -2.94
N ALA A 42 5.25 13.21 -3.76
CA ALA A 42 4.45 13.12 -4.97
C ALA A 42 4.24 11.67 -5.38
N LEU A 43 3.16 11.42 -6.08
CA LEU A 43 2.93 10.17 -6.80
C LEU A 43 3.45 10.35 -8.23
N ALA A 44 4.75 10.19 -8.39
CA ALA A 44 5.46 10.39 -9.64
C ALA A 44 6.63 9.42 -9.76
N ALA A 45 7.05 9.14 -10.99
CA ALA A 45 8.23 8.32 -11.24
C ALA A 45 9.47 8.94 -10.59
N ASP A 46 10.41 8.09 -10.19
CA ASP A 46 11.67 8.45 -9.54
C ASP A 46 11.52 9.05 -8.13
N GLN A 47 10.34 9.03 -7.56
CA GLN A 47 10.10 9.39 -6.17
C GLN A 47 10.41 8.23 -5.25
N ARG A 48 10.94 8.54 -4.06
CA ARG A 48 11.16 7.56 -3.00
C ARG A 48 10.28 7.91 -1.80
N TRP A 49 9.52 6.94 -1.32
CA TRP A 49 8.66 7.07 -0.15
C TRP A 49 9.22 6.24 1.00
N GLY A 50 9.59 6.90 2.11
CA GLY A 50 9.89 6.23 3.37
C GLY A 50 8.63 6.03 4.17
N CYS A 51 8.37 4.80 4.61
CA CYS A 51 7.14 4.42 5.28
C CYS A 51 7.43 3.65 6.57
N THR A 52 6.63 3.90 7.61
CA THR A 52 6.56 3.06 8.80
C THR A 52 5.11 2.72 9.07
N VAL A 53 4.81 1.42 9.11
CA VAL A 53 3.46 0.90 9.26
C VAL A 53 3.34 0.16 10.60
N GLN A 54 2.26 0.43 11.32
CA GLN A 54 1.94 -0.20 12.60
C GLN A 54 0.60 -0.93 12.50
N PRO A 55 0.59 -2.26 12.26
CA PRO A 55 -0.64 -3.04 12.42
C PRO A 55 -1.04 -3.11 13.90
N PRO A 56 -2.22 -3.66 14.26
CA PRO A 56 -2.62 -3.81 15.66
C PRO A 56 -1.91 -5.00 16.32
N LEU A 57 -0.58 -4.99 16.23
CA LEU A 57 0.34 -6.02 16.70
C LEU A 57 1.56 -5.34 17.29
N PRO A 58 2.33 -6.01 18.15
CA PRO A 58 3.46 -5.38 18.84
C PRO A 58 4.72 -5.28 17.97
N TYR A 59 4.58 -4.88 16.71
CA TYR A 59 5.72 -4.60 15.83
C TYR A 59 5.39 -3.53 14.81
N GLN A 60 6.44 -2.90 14.28
CA GLN A 60 6.35 -1.95 13.18
C GLN A 60 7.13 -2.50 11.98
N VAL A 61 6.71 -2.12 10.78
CA VAL A 61 7.40 -2.45 9.54
C VAL A 61 7.89 -1.15 8.90
N ARG A 62 9.20 -1.04 8.71
CA ARG A 62 9.84 0.11 8.07
C ARG A 62 10.32 -0.28 6.69
N PHE A 63 9.94 0.47 5.70
CA PHE A 63 10.34 0.19 4.32
C PHE A 63 10.33 1.45 3.48
N THR A 64 10.97 1.37 2.33
CA THR A 64 10.91 2.40 1.29
C THR A 64 10.26 1.84 0.04
N ILE A 65 9.57 2.71 -0.68
CA ILE A 65 9.04 2.41 -2.01
C ILE A 65 9.73 3.36 -2.99
N ASP A 66 10.46 2.80 -3.94
CA ASP A 66 10.99 3.54 -5.07
C ASP A 66 9.98 3.41 -6.21
N LEU A 67 9.33 4.51 -6.59
CA LEU A 67 8.37 4.53 -7.67
C LEU A 67 9.09 4.42 -9.01
N ASP A 68 9.01 3.26 -9.64
CA ASP A 68 9.72 2.95 -10.88
C ASP A 68 8.95 3.41 -12.10
N GLU A 69 7.63 3.19 -12.09
CA GLU A 69 6.75 3.52 -13.19
C GLU A 69 5.47 4.16 -12.66
N VAL A 70 5.11 5.32 -13.19
CA VAL A 70 3.85 5.99 -12.88
C VAL A 70 3.23 6.46 -14.20
N GLU A 71 2.04 5.98 -14.46
CA GLU A 71 1.26 6.33 -15.66
C GLU A 71 -0.13 6.81 -15.25
N ALA A 72 -0.26 8.10 -15.08
CA ALA A 72 -1.52 8.72 -14.65
C ALA A 72 -2.56 8.65 -15.77
N PRO A 73 -3.82 8.34 -15.51
CA PRO A 73 -4.41 7.92 -14.23
C PRO A 73 -4.56 6.40 -14.09
N VAL A 74 -3.66 5.62 -14.67
CA VAL A 74 -3.81 4.18 -14.92
C VAL A 74 -3.07 3.33 -13.91
N SER A 75 -1.80 3.64 -13.63
CA SER A 75 -0.99 2.74 -12.81
C SER A 75 0.18 3.42 -12.12
N ALA A 76 0.60 2.81 -11.02
CA ALA A 76 1.85 3.10 -10.33
C ALA A 76 2.47 1.77 -9.88
N ARG A 77 3.78 1.64 -10.07
CA ARG A 77 4.55 0.47 -9.65
C ARG A 77 5.80 0.91 -8.93
N GLY A 78 6.13 0.23 -7.84
CA GLY A 78 7.32 0.52 -7.06
C GLY A 78 8.05 -0.71 -6.59
N THR A 79 9.35 -0.53 -6.34
CA THR A 79 10.21 -1.51 -5.69
C THR A 79 10.25 -1.21 -4.20
N VAL A 80 10.02 -2.24 -3.39
CA VAL A 80 9.96 -2.14 -1.93
C VAL A 80 11.23 -2.71 -1.34
N SER A 81 11.83 -1.98 -0.40
CA SER A 81 13.03 -2.40 0.32
C SER A 81 12.98 -1.94 1.78
N GLY A 82 13.75 -2.60 2.64
CA GLY A 82 13.79 -2.33 4.07
C GLY A 82 13.50 -3.60 4.87
N ASP A 83 12.60 -3.53 5.85
CA ASP A 83 12.18 -4.69 6.65
C ASP A 83 11.47 -5.76 5.82
N ILE A 84 10.92 -5.33 4.70
CA ILE A 84 10.33 -6.19 3.67
C ILE A 84 10.92 -5.79 2.32
N GLU A 85 10.96 -6.72 1.37
CA GLU A 85 11.43 -6.44 0.02
C GLU A 85 10.54 -7.12 -1.03
N GLY A 86 10.47 -6.51 -2.21
CA GLY A 86 9.71 -7.00 -3.33
C GLY A 86 9.21 -5.86 -4.19
N TRP A 87 7.97 -5.96 -4.64
CA TRP A 87 7.34 -4.95 -5.48
C TRP A 87 5.85 -4.79 -5.14
N ALA A 88 5.29 -3.66 -5.51
CA ALA A 88 3.86 -3.37 -5.38
C ALA A 88 3.38 -2.60 -6.61
N GLN A 89 2.13 -2.82 -6.99
CA GLN A 89 1.52 -2.16 -8.13
C GLN A 89 0.06 -1.82 -7.86
N LEU A 90 -0.31 -0.61 -8.26
CA LEU A 90 -1.69 -0.13 -8.27
C LEU A 90 -2.13 0.03 -9.72
N ARG A 91 -3.29 -0.50 -10.09
CA ARG A 91 -3.94 -0.26 -11.38
C ARG A 91 -5.34 0.25 -11.18
N ILE A 92 -5.71 1.24 -11.98
CA ILE A 92 -7.03 1.86 -11.97
C ILE A 92 -7.62 1.77 -13.38
N GLY A 93 -8.80 1.18 -13.49
CA GLY A 93 -9.53 1.09 -14.75
C GLY A 93 -10.95 1.63 -14.63
N PRO A 94 -11.60 1.96 -15.77
CA PRO A 94 -12.96 2.43 -15.76
C PRO A 94 -13.95 1.31 -15.44
N HIS A 95 -15.01 1.68 -14.72
CA HIS A 95 -16.14 0.81 -14.42
C HIS A 95 -17.44 1.61 -14.51
N VAL A 96 -18.53 0.95 -14.80
CA VAL A 96 -19.85 1.61 -14.92
C VAL A 96 -20.24 2.36 -13.63
N GLU A 97 -19.76 1.88 -12.48
CA GLU A 97 -20.01 2.49 -11.17
C GLU A 97 -18.89 3.42 -10.68
N GLY A 98 -17.86 3.66 -11.48
CA GLY A 98 -16.74 4.51 -11.13
C GLY A 98 -15.40 3.95 -11.60
N SER A 99 -14.63 3.35 -10.69
CA SER A 99 -13.32 2.78 -10.98
C SER A 99 -13.17 1.37 -10.42
N ASP A 100 -12.54 0.52 -11.21
CA ASP A 100 -12.06 -0.78 -10.78
C ASP A 100 -10.58 -0.63 -10.41
N VAL A 101 -10.24 -0.98 -9.16
CA VAL A 101 -8.89 -0.84 -8.62
C VAL A 101 -8.32 -2.20 -8.31
N ARG A 102 -7.09 -2.44 -8.77
CA ARG A 102 -6.36 -3.67 -8.45
C ARG A 102 -5.04 -3.35 -7.79
N LEU A 103 -4.82 -3.96 -6.63
CA LEU A 103 -3.56 -3.93 -5.91
C LEU A 103 -2.89 -5.30 -6.00
N THR A 104 -1.67 -5.32 -6.51
CA THR A 104 -0.86 -6.53 -6.56
C THR A 104 0.50 -6.26 -5.91
N ALA A 105 1.03 -7.26 -5.22
CA ALA A 105 2.33 -7.16 -4.58
C ALA A 105 2.90 -8.55 -4.29
N GLU A 106 4.22 -8.62 -4.25
CA GLU A 106 4.94 -9.77 -3.70
C GLU A 106 6.00 -9.23 -2.75
N LEU A 107 5.90 -9.59 -1.48
CA LEU A 107 6.74 -9.05 -0.41
C LEU A 107 7.27 -10.19 0.46
N ALA A 108 8.55 -10.11 0.83
CA ALA A 108 9.19 -11.06 1.72
C ALA A 108 9.87 -10.33 2.88
N PRO A 109 9.79 -10.87 4.13
CA PRO A 109 10.49 -10.27 5.26
C PRO A 109 12.01 -10.36 5.09
N THR A 110 12.70 -9.28 5.43
CA THR A 110 14.18 -9.23 5.45
C THR A 110 14.74 -9.08 6.85
N ASN A 111 14.00 -8.48 7.81
CA ASN A 111 14.49 -8.39 9.17
C ASN A 111 14.31 -9.70 9.94
N GLY A 112 15.21 -9.92 10.91
CA GLY A 112 15.25 -11.18 11.65
C GLY A 112 13.98 -11.49 12.44
N PHE A 113 13.36 -10.46 13.04
CA PHE A 113 12.12 -10.63 13.79
C PHE A 113 10.98 -11.12 12.89
N LEU A 114 10.75 -10.44 11.75
CA LEU A 114 9.68 -10.81 10.83
C LEU A 114 9.93 -12.16 10.15
N ARG A 115 11.19 -12.51 9.89
CA ARG A 115 11.54 -13.84 9.36
C ARG A 115 11.18 -14.94 10.34
N VAL A 116 11.54 -14.77 11.60
CA VAL A 116 11.23 -15.75 12.65
C VAL A 116 9.72 -15.80 12.89
N ALA A 117 9.06 -14.66 13.02
CA ALA A 117 7.61 -14.58 13.18
C ALA A 117 6.88 -15.24 12.01
N GLY A 118 7.35 -15.03 10.78
CA GLY A 118 6.77 -15.65 9.59
C GLY A 118 6.89 -17.18 9.57
N ARG A 119 7.95 -17.74 10.18
CA ARG A 119 8.11 -19.19 10.29
C ARG A 119 7.28 -19.80 11.43
N LEU A 120 7.23 -19.11 12.57
CA LEU A 120 6.59 -19.63 13.80
C LEU A 120 5.12 -19.23 13.91
N ALA A 121 4.75 -18.08 13.35
CA ALA A 121 3.42 -17.49 13.51
C ALA A 121 2.94 -16.82 12.20
N ALA A 122 3.06 -17.55 11.08
CA ALA A 122 2.64 -17.05 9.78
C ALA A 122 1.21 -16.47 9.76
N PRO A 123 0.20 -17.08 10.43
CA PRO A 123 -1.14 -16.50 10.47
C PRO A 123 -1.19 -15.11 11.13
N VAL A 124 -0.34 -14.85 12.12
CA VAL A 124 -0.28 -13.54 12.78
C VAL A 124 0.28 -12.48 11.84
N VAL A 125 1.35 -12.80 11.13
CA VAL A 125 1.96 -11.89 10.16
C VAL A 125 0.99 -11.59 9.01
N ARG A 126 0.30 -12.60 8.51
CA ARG A 126 -0.73 -12.42 7.47
C ARG A 126 -1.91 -11.62 7.97
N PHE A 127 -2.33 -11.82 9.21
CA PHE A 127 -3.39 -11.01 9.83
C PHE A 127 -3.00 -9.52 9.82
N GLY A 128 -1.78 -9.18 10.23
CA GLY A 128 -1.31 -7.80 10.22
C GLY A 128 -1.30 -7.18 8.81
N HIS A 129 -0.81 -7.94 7.83
CA HIS A 129 -0.81 -7.53 6.43
C HIS A 129 -2.25 -7.29 5.91
N ASP A 130 -3.14 -8.25 6.12
CA ASP A 130 -4.51 -8.17 5.64
C ASP A 130 -5.28 -7.05 6.34
N TRP A 131 -5.04 -6.87 7.63
CA TRP A 131 -5.66 -5.78 8.40
C TRP A 131 -5.28 -4.41 7.82
N VAL A 132 -4.00 -4.20 7.51
CA VAL A 132 -3.52 -2.94 6.92
C VAL A 132 -4.19 -2.68 5.57
N LEU A 133 -4.27 -3.70 4.71
CA LEU A 133 -4.92 -3.55 3.40
C LEU A 133 -6.40 -3.25 3.52
N ASP A 134 -7.12 -3.96 4.38
CA ASP A 134 -8.55 -3.73 4.59
C ASP A 134 -8.79 -2.34 5.18
N ALA A 135 -7.99 -1.92 6.14
CA ALA A 135 -8.06 -0.59 6.73
C ALA A 135 -7.74 0.50 5.70
N ALA A 136 -6.73 0.28 4.85
CA ALA A 136 -6.35 1.23 3.82
C ALA A 136 -7.52 1.53 2.87
N VAL A 137 -8.16 0.49 2.37
CA VAL A 137 -9.30 0.65 1.44
C VAL A 137 -10.49 1.30 2.13
N ARG A 138 -10.86 0.82 3.31
CA ARG A 138 -12.02 1.34 4.06
C ARG A 138 -11.82 2.80 4.45
N GLN A 139 -10.67 3.14 5.01
CA GLN A 139 -10.37 4.49 5.49
C GLN A 139 -10.20 5.47 4.33
N PHE A 140 -9.62 5.03 3.23
CA PHE A 140 -9.55 5.84 2.02
C PHE A 140 -10.95 6.19 1.52
N ARG A 141 -11.83 5.18 1.44
CA ARG A 141 -13.22 5.39 1.00
C ARG A 141 -13.98 6.34 1.93
N GLU A 142 -13.79 6.22 3.23
CA GLU A 142 -14.49 7.04 4.23
C GLU A 142 -13.94 8.45 4.34
N ARG A 143 -12.63 8.65 4.17
CA ARG A 143 -11.93 9.90 4.51
C ARG A 143 -11.45 10.69 3.31
N ALA A 144 -11.16 10.04 2.19
CA ALA A 144 -10.66 10.69 0.99
C ALA A 144 -11.74 10.93 -0.06
N LEU A 145 -12.77 10.11 -0.05
CA LEU A 145 -13.90 10.19 -1.01
C LEU A 145 -15.21 10.71 -0.31
#